data_edaecba162bb3259775f0a0650a91dea
#
_entry.id   edaecba162bb3259775f0a0650a91dea
#
_cell.length_a   1.000
_cell.length_b   1.000
_cell.length_c   1.000
_cell.angle_alpha   90.00
_cell.angle_beta   90.00
_cell.angle_gamma   90.00
#
_symmetry.space_group_name_H-M   'P 1'
#
loop_
_entity.id
_entity.type
_entity.pdbx_description
1 polymer ?
#
loop_
_entity_poly.entity_id
_entity_poly.type
_entity_poly.pdbx_seq_one_letter_code
_entity_poly.pdbx_strand_id
1 'polypeptide(L)'
;MVHIKNWHHAVITGIAQIAFSEKILSGYLIFFSILVISPLSALGCLVGSIFGNIIFQFLRNDLNDHLFSKGFYGYAPGILGIIIGGYLGADKFYIIIFLVGIVFCSFFDFFLKKIFLKFQLPSLATSTIISAWIIYFILKKNGMDFWVFLFVFPFDDISRYLCIIGVFLSLFITNPRATVLTVFFALLSIYFSKIFMNLSLNESSGLWAFTVSTTTFISSIFFLQFGIFGTLIIFLTVILSSTIWFFWITLNFWELLPALIAPFTLSILVVSVIMNKIFGPIIYQSNIWNVVEKIKKIKKNICVLTGAGTSTPSGIPDYVSGEWINKSKNISDYDFENFLKKKISRKAYWEVCYKFFKISNNAKPNTIHKVLSKLEEKKIVNSIITQNVDGLHQLSGSKNVIELHGNISKSSCLKCNKSFTWSK
;
A
#
# COMPACT_ATOMS: atom_id res chain seq x y z
N MET A 1 -7.23 -17.62 20.92
CA MET A 1 -7.35 -18.35 19.64
C MET A 1 -7.50 -17.34 18.53
N VAL A 2 -6.49 -17.20 17.67
CA VAL A 2 -6.50 -16.28 16.54
C VAL A 2 -7.51 -16.77 15.53
N HIS A 3 -8.43 -15.91 15.11
CA HIS A 3 -9.41 -16.24 14.10
C HIS A 3 -8.71 -16.68 12.79
N ILE A 4 -8.76 -17.98 12.50
CA ILE A 4 -8.19 -18.64 11.30
C ILE A 4 -8.64 -17.96 9.99
N LYS A 5 -9.77 -17.26 9.99
CA LYS A 5 -10.30 -16.53 8.84
C LYS A 5 -9.37 -15.46 8.24
N ASN A 6 -8.43 -14.90 9.00
CA ASN A 6 -7.57 -13.80 8.53
C ASN A 6 -6.20 -14.27 8.01
N TRP A 7 -5.79 -15.53 8.28
CA TRP A 7 -4.48 -16.05 7.89
C TRP A 7 -4.32 -16.21 6.38
N HIS A 8 -5.28 -16.88 5.76
CA HIS A 8 -5.29 -17.03 4.30
C HIS A 8 -5.22 -15.66 3.60
N HIS A 9 -6.01 -14.70 4.08
CA HIS A 9 -5.98 -13.34 3.56
C HIS A 9 -4.59 -12.71 3.72
N ALA A 10 -3.97 -12.78 4.88
CA ALA A 10 -2.65 -12.20 5.16
C ALA A 10 -1.53 -12.84 4.30
N VAL A 11 -1.59 -14.14 4.06
CA VAL A 11 -0.61 -14.85 3.22
C VAL A 11 -0.74 -14.44 1.76
N ILE A 12 -1.95 -14.46 1.20
CA ILE A 12 -2.16 -14.11 -0.21
C ILE A 12 -1.96 -12.62 -0.46
N THR A 13 -2.34 -11.74 0.47
CA THR A 13 -2.01 -10.32 0.36
C THR A 13 -0.51 -10.07 0.54
N GLY A 14 0.22 -10.90 1.30
CA GLY A 14 1.69 -10.89 1.34
C GLY A 14 2.31 -11.14 -0.02
N ILE A 15 1.77 -12.08 -0.78
CA ILE A 15 2.16 -12.32 -2.18
C ILE A 15 1.74 -11.14 -3.07
N ALA A 16 0.54 -10.56 -2.86
CA ALA A 16 0.09 -9.37 -3.59
C ALA A 16 1.00 -8.16 -3.39
N GLN A 17 1.63 -8.02 -2.22
CA GLN A 17 2.59 -6.96 -1.93
C GLN A 17 3.85 -7.01 -2.81
N ILE A 18 4.13 -8.11 -3.51
CA ILE A 18 5.18 -8.18 -4.53
C ILE A 18 4.89 -7.16 -5.65
N ALA A 19 3.60 -6.93 -5.97
CA ALA A 19 3.13 -5.86 -6.84
C ALA A 19 2.62 -4.63 -6.07
N PHE A 20 2.99 -4.46 -4.81
CA PHE A 20 2.52 -3.38 -3.94
C PHE A 20 0.98 -3.27 -3.87
N SER A 21 0.29 -4.38 -3.98
CA SER A 21 -1.16 -4.49 -3.98
C SER A 21 -1.67 -5.00 -2.64
N GLU A 22 -2.80 -4.44 -2.20
CA GLU A 22 -3.56 -4.96 -1.07
C GLU A 22 -4.73 -5.85 -1.52
N LYS A 23 -4.87 -6.04 -2.84
CA LYS A 23 -5.98 -6.80 -3.41
C LYS A 23 -5.64 -8.29 -3.48
N ILE A 24 -6.47 -9.13 -2.88
CA ILE A 24 -6.26 -10.59 -2.83
C ILE A 24 -6.18 -11.21 -4.25
N LEU A 25 -6.95 -10.69 -5.20
CA LEU A 25 -6.92 -11.13 -6.60
C LEU A 25 -5.54 -10.94 -7.24
N SER A 26 -4.86 -9.82 -6.93
CA SER A 26 -3.49 -9.57 -7.35
C SER A 26 -2.52 -10.65 -6.80
N GLY A 27 -2.70 -11.06 -5.54
CA GLY A 27 -1.89 -12.12 -4.93
C GLY A 27 -2.05 -13.47 -5.61
N TYR A 28 -3.28 -13.85 -5.96
CA TYR A 28 -3.51 -15.07 -6.71
C TYR A 28 -2.90 -15.02 -8.10
N LEU A 29 -3.05 -13.92 -8.83
CA LEU A 29 -2.47 -13.76 -10.17
C LEU A 29 -0.95 -13.91 -10.14
N ILE A 30 -0.27 -13.28 -9.17
CA ILE A 30 1.18 -13.43 -9.00
C ILE A 30 1.54 -14.87 -8.63
N PHE A 31 0.84 -15.47 -7.67
CA PHE A 31 1.10 -16.84 -7.25
C PHE A 31 0.99 -17.82 -8.42
N PHE A 32 -0.10 -17.77 -9.20
CA PHE A 32 -0.29 -18.63 -10.36
C PHE A 32 0.71 -18.34 -11.46
N SER A 33 1.10 -17.08 -11.66
CA SER A 33 2.17 -16.72 -12.59
C SER A 33 3.50 -17.39 -12.23
N ILE A 34 3.86 -17.40 -10.95
CA ILE A 34 5.08 -18.07 -10.46
C ILE A 34 4.92 -19.59 -10.55
N LEU A 35 3.73 -20.12 -10.23
CA LEU A 35 3.45 -21.57 -10.26
C LEU A 35 3.61 -22.16 -11.66
N VAL A 36 3.14 -21.46 -12.69
CA VAL A 36 3.27 -21.88 -14.09
C VAL A 36 4.74 -21.95 -14.51
N ILE A 37 5.57 -21.07 -13.97
CA ILE A 37 7.00 -21.00 -14.26
C ILE A 37 7.78 -22.05 -13.47
N SER A 38 7.63 -22.04 -12.16
CA SER A 38 8.36 -22.88 -11.24
C SER A 38 7.51 -23.24 -10.03
N PRO A 39 6.96 -24.46 -9.99
CA PRO A 39 6.20 -24.92 -8.84
C PRO A 39 6.97 -24.82 -7.51
N LEU A 40 8.28 -25.09 -7.52
CA LEU A 40 9.13 -24.99 -6.34
C LEU A 40 9.32 -23.54 -5.87
N SER A 41 9.49 -22.58 -6.80
CA SER A 41 9.54 -21.15 -6.47
C SER A 41 8.20 -20.64 -5.94
N ALA A 42 7.07 -21.14 -6.47
CA ALA A 42 5.75 -20.81 -5.95
C ALA A 42 5.55 -21.35 -4.52
N LEU A 43 5.98 -22.59 -4.27
CA LEU A 43 5.99 -23.19 -2.95
C LEU A 43 6.88 -22.36 -1.99
N GLY A 44 8.07 -21.99 -2.44
CA GLY A 44 8.98 -21.14 -1.69
C GLY A 44 8.37 -19.79 -1.33
N CYS A 45 7.69 -19.14 -2.27
CA CYS A 45 6.97 -17.90 -2.05
C CYS A 45 5.88 -18.05 -0.97
N LEU A 46 5.09 -19.10 -1.06
CA LEU A 46 4.03 -19.40 -0.10
C LEU A 46 4.58 -19.64 1.30
N VAL A 47 5.61 -20.49 1.41
CA VAL A 47 6.28 -20.79 2.69
C VAL A 47 6.91 -19.53 3.27
N GLY A 48 7.61 -18.73 2.46
CA GLY A 48 8.18 -17.46 2.90
C GLY A 48 7.12 -16.50 3.44
N SER A 49 6.01 -16.34 2.74
CA SER A 49 4.92 -15.48 3.19
C SER A 49 4.28 -15.97 4.50
N ILE A 50 4.12 -17.29 4.67
CA ILE A 50 3.61 -17.89 5.91
C ILE A 50 4.56 -17.62 7.07
N PHE A 51 5.85 -17.94 6.93
CA PHE A 51 6.84 -17.74 7.98
C PHE A 51 7.02 -16.28 8.36
N GLY A 52 7.01 -15.36 7.40
CA GLY A 52 7.06 -13.93 7.69
C GLY A 52 5.92 -13.47 8.59
N ASN A 53 4.71 -13.93 8.32
CA ASN A 53 3.54 -13.63 9.13
C ASN A 53 3.59 -14.32 10.52
N ILE A 54 4.10 -15.55 10.63
CA ILE A 54 4.27 -16.27 11.92
C ILE A 54 5.27 -15.52 12.80
N ILE A 55 6.45 -15.21 12.26
CA ILE A 55 7.53 -14.53 13.01
C ILE A 55 7.08 -13.16 13.47
N PHE A 56 6.35 -12.42 12.62
CA PHE A 56 5.77 -11.16 13.04
C PHE A 56 4.83 -11.30 14.22
N GLN A 57 3.94 -12.30 14.22
CA GLN A 57 3.05 -12.55 15.36
C GLN A 57 3.79 -12.93 16.64
N PHE A 58 4.88 -13.69 16.48
CA PHE A 58 5.71 -14.07 17.62
C PHE A 58 6.44 -12.86 18.23
N LEU A 59 6.93 -11.93 17.40
CA LEU A 59 7.66 -10.72 17.84
C LEU A 59 6.73 -9.62 18.34
N ARG A 60 5.46 -9.65 18.01
CA ARG A 60 4.47 -8.64 18.35
C ARG A 60 3.18 -9.30 18.79
N ASN A 61 2.87 -9.17 20.07
CA ASN A 61 1.64 -9.73 20.67
C ASN A 61 0.33 -9.02 20.26
N ASP A 62 0.35 -8.13 19.28
CA ASP A 62 -0.81 -7.34 18.84
C ASP A 62 -1.42 -7.93 17.56
N LEU A 63 -2.45 -8.76 17.74
CA LEU A 63 -3.14 -9.48 16.68
C LEU A 63 -4.08 -8.63 15.83
N ASN A 64 -4.36 -7.41 16.26
CA ASN A 64 -5.21 -6.45 15.56
C ASN A 64 -4.44 -5.50 14.65
N ASP A 65 -3.21 -5.85 14.27
CA ASP A 65 -2.41 -5.01 13.41
C ASP A 65 -2.95 -5.02 11.98
N HIS A 66 -3.40 -3.88 11.54
CA HIS A 66 -3.88 -3.65 10.19
C HIS A 66 -2.84 -4.02 9.11
N LEU A 67 -1.55 -3.91 9.41
CA LEU A 67 -0.47 -4.31 8.51
C LEU A 67 -0.36 -5.81 8.34
N PHE A 68 -0.74 -6.59 9.35
CA PHE A 68 -0.81 -8.05 9.25
C PHE A 68 -1.87 -8.47 8.22
N SER A 69 -3.08 -7.93 8.33
CA SER A 69 -4.17 -8.25 7.39
C SER A 69 -3.86 -7.83 5.95
N LYS A 70 -2.98 -6.83 5.76
CA LYS A 70 -2.49 -6.38 4.45
C LYS A 70 -1.28 -7.18 3.94
N GLY A 71 -0.84 -8.22 4.64
CA GLY A 71 0.25 -9.10 4.21
C GLY A 71 1.65 -8.48 4.24
N PHE A 72 1.82 -7.34 4.90
CA PHE A 72 3.04 -6.53 4.84
C PHE A 72 4.30 -7.27 5.33
N TYR A 73 4.15 -8.27 6.18
CA TYR A 73 5.25 -9.04 6.76
C TYR A 73 5.58 -10.33 6.00
N GLY A 74 4.67 -10.81 5.15
CA GLY A 74 4.91 -11.96 4.28
C GLY A 74 5.65 -11.63 2.98
N TYR A 75 5.75 -10.36 2.63
CA TYR A 75 6.25 -9.87 1.36
C TYR A 75 7.76 -10.16 1.14
N ALA A 76 8.63 -9.68 2.02
CA ALA A 76 10.08 -9.81 1.84
C ALA A 76 10.56 -11.27 1.92
N PRO A 77 10.16 -12.08 2.92
CA PRO A 77 10.50 -13.50 2.92
C PRO A 77 9.81 -14.29 1.80
N GLY A 78 8.65 -13.83 1.31
CA GLY A 78 8.02 -14.40 0.11
C GLY A 78 8.87 -14.23 -1.14
N ILE A 79 9.43 -13.05 -1.39
CA ILE A 79 10.37 -12.82 -2.50
C ILE A 79 11.64 -13.67 -2.34
N LEU A 80 12.22 -13.73 -1.13
CA LEU A 80 13.36 -14.59 -0.87
C LEU A 80 13.03 -16.06 -1.17
N GLY A 81 11.82 -16.49 -0.80
CA GLY A 81 11.30 -17.81 -1.10
C GLY A 81 11.20 -18.12 -2.59
N ILE A 82 10.87 -17.14 -3.45
CA ILE A 82 10.91 -17.29 -4.90
C ILE A 82 12.35 -17.53 -5.36
N ILE A 83 13.28 -16.72 -4.86
CA ILE A 83 14.69 -16.77 -5.25
C ILE A 83 15.32 -18.13 -4.94
N ILE A 84 15.12 -18.63 -3.72
CA ILE A 84 15.77 -19.87 -3.26
C ILE A 84 14.92 -21.10 -3.61
N GLY A 85 13.61 -20.93 -3.72
CA GLY A 85 12.66 -22.03 -3.94
C GLY A 85 12.98 -22.88 -5.16
N GLY A 86 13.51 -22.27 -6.21
CA GLY A 86 13.93 -22.99 -7.41
C GLY A 86 15.00 -24.06 -7.15
N TYR A 87 15.76 -23.99 -6.06
CA TYR A 87 16.81 -24.94 -5.71
C TYR A 87 16.35 -26.05 -4.74
N LEU A 88 15.11 -26.03 -4.28
CA LEU A 88 14.61 -26.99 -3.26
C LEU A 88 14.68 -28.46 -3.69
N GLY A 89 14.74 -28.73 -4.99
CA GLY A 89 14.86 -30.10 -5.52
C GLY A 89 16.28 -30.59 -5.74
N ALA A 90 17.31 -29.74 -5.55
CA ALA A 90 18.68 -30.08 -5.94
C ALA A 90 19.43 -30.91 -4.88
N ASP A 91 19.33 -30.53 -3.59
CA ASP A 91 19.95 -31.24 -2.47
C ASP A 91 19.28 -30.85 -1.14
N LYS A 92 19.38 -31.75 -0.15
CA LYS A 92 18.90 -31.51 1.23
C LYS A 92 19.53 -30.28 1.87
N PHE A 93 20.75 -29.95 1.52
CA PHE A 93 21.45 -28.76 2.00
C PHE A 93 20.73 -27.45 1.61
N TYR A 94 20.18 -27.38 0.40
CA TYR A 94 19.41 -26.21 -0.04
C TYR A 94 18.12 -26.02 0.76
N ILE A 95 17.50 -27.12 1.22
CA ILE A 95 16.31 -27.04 2.08
C ILE A 95 16.66 -26.37 3.42
N ILE A 96 17.81 -26.71 4.00
CA ILE A 96 18.26 -26.11 5.26
C ILE A 96 18.54 -24.60 5.06
N ILE A 97 19.29 -24.27 4.01
CA ILE A 97 19.59 -22.86 3.66
C ILE A 97 18.30 -22.08 3.40
N PHE A 98 17.35 -22.69 2.70
CA PHE A 98 16.05 -22.09 2.44
C PHE A 98 15.31 -21.75 3.74
N LEU A 99 15.16 -22.69 4.65
CA LEU A 99 14.44 -22.49 5.91
C LEU A 99 15.15 -21.46 6.81
N VAL A 100 16.46 -21.60 6.98
CA VAL A 100 17.27 -20.65 7.76
C VAL A 100 17.25 -19.26 7.14
N GLY A 101 17.36 -19.17 5.83
CA GLY A 101 17.31 -17.91 5.09
C GLY A 101 15.97 -17.19 5.22
N ILE A 102 14.84 -17.90 5.13
CA ILE A 102 13.50 -17.34 5.32
C ILE A 102 13.31 -16.83 6.74
N VAL A 103 13.70 -17.61 7.74
CA VAL A 103 13.63 -17.21 9.14
C VAL A 103 14.48 -15.96 9.39
N PHE A 104 15.72 -15.96 8.93
CA PHE A 104 16.61 -14.82 9.04
C PHE A 104 16.04 -13.59 8.34
N CYS A 105 15.60 -13.71 7.09
CA CYS A 105 14.98 -12.61 6.34
C CYS A 105 13.78 -12.02 7.07
N SER A 106 12.93 -12.85 7.66
CA SER A 106 11.72 -12.42 8.38
C SER A 106 12.07 -11.63 9.64
N PHE A 107 13.02 -12.08 10.45
CA PHE A 107 13.51 -11.32 11.60
C PHE A 107 14.17 -10.02 11.16
N PHE A 108 15.02 -10.09 10.15
CA PHE A 108 15.75 -8.94 9.64
C PHE A 108 14.80 -7.90 9.04
N ASP A 109 13.79 -8.31 8.30
CA ASP A 109 12.75 -7.44 7.75
C ASP A 109 12.00 -6.68 8.85
N PHE A 110 11.67 -7.37 9.94
CA PHE A 110 11.03 -6.74 11.09
C PHE A 110 11.89 -5.61 11.71
N PHE A 111 13.18 -5.84 11.89
CA PHE A 111 14.09 -4.83 12.43
C PHE A 111 14.36 -3.70 11.44
N LEU A 112 14.62 -4.03 10.16
CA LEU A 112 14.84 -3.02 9.13
C LEU A 112 13.63 -2.11 8.95
N LYS A 113 12.43 -2.64 8.94
CA LYS A 113 11.21 -1.82 8.87
C LYS A 113 11.14 -0.79 9.99
N LYS A 114 11.53 -1.13 11.22
CA LYS A 114 11.61 -0.15 12.32
C LYS A 114 12.62 0.95 12.05
N ILE A 115 13.78 0.61 11.48
CA ILE A 115 14.83 1.58 11.15
C ILE A 115 14.35 2.50 10.02
N PHE A 116 13.85 1.94 8.92
CA PHE A 116 13.37 2.70 7.77
C PHE A 116 12.20 3.62 8.16
N LEU A 117 11.29 3.14 9.01
CA LEU A 117 10.20 3.95 9.55
C LEU A 117 10.71 5.16 10.35
N LYS A 118 11.80 5.01 11.12
CA LYS A 118 12.41 6.12 11.86
C LYS A 118 12.90 7.22 10.91
N PHE A 119 13.44 6.84 9.75
CA PHE A 119 13.90 7.77 8.72
C PHE A 119 12.82 8.15 7.70
N GLN A 120 11.60 7.63 7.85
CA GLN A 120 10.47 7.86 6.96
C GLN A 120 10.76 7.39 5.51
N LEU A 121 11.48 6.30 5.38
CA LEU A 121 11.84 5.69 4.12
C LEU A 121 11.05 4.40 3.89
N PRO A 122 10.75 4.04 2.64
CA PRO A 122 10.18 2.74 2.32
C PRO A 122 11.23 1.65 2.53
N SER A 123 10.88 0.58 3.23
CA SER A 123 11.80 -0.57 3.41
C SER A 123 12.02 -1.36 2.11
N LEU A 124 11.06 -1.27 1.18
CA LEU A 124 11.08 -2.01 -0.08
C LEU A 124 11.51 -3.47 0.13
N ALA A 125 12.30 -4.03 -0.76
CA ALA A 125 12.84 -5.38 -0.67
C ALA A 125 14.28 -5.41 -0.08
N THR A 126 14.67 -4.42 0.72
CA THR A 126 16.05 -4.29 1.24
C THR A 126 16.46 -5.51 2.07
N SER A 127 15.57 -6.02 2.92
CA SER A 127 15.81 -7.23 3.71
C SER A 127 16.02 -8.47 2.84
N THR A 128 15.25 -8.59 1.76
CA THR A 128 15.40 -9.67 0.78
C THR A 128 16.76 -9.61 0.08
N ILE A 129 17.18 -8.42 -0.38
CA ILE A 129 18.47 -8.23 -1.08
C ILE A 129 19.63 -8.65 -0.18
N ILE A 130 19.67 -8.12 1.03
CA ILE A 130 20.75 -8.41 1.98
C ILE A 130 20.77 -9.91 2.35
N SER A 131 19.60 -10.49 2.60
CA SER A 131 19.50 -11.92 2.91
C SER A 131 19.95 -12.79 1.73
N ALA A 132 19.55 -12.44 0.50
CA ALA A 132 19.98 -13.14 -0.71
C ALA A 132 21.49 -13.03 -0.93
N TRP A 133 22.11 -11.88 -0.68
CA TRP A 133 23.56 -11.72 -0.75
C TRP A 133 24.32 -12.56 0.28
N ILE A 134 23.84 -12.62 1.52
CA ILE A 134 24.41 -13.47 2.56
C ILE A 134 24.37 -14.94 2.13
N ILE A 135 23.23 -15.40 1.61
CA ILE A 135 23.06 -16.75 1.11
C ILE A 135 23.98 -17.02 -0.09
N TYR A 136 24.08 -16.07 -1.02
CA TYR A 136 24.99 -16.15 -2.16
C TYR A 136 26.44 -16.36 -1.70
N PHE A 137 26.94 -15.60 -0.74
CA PHE A 137 28.30 -15.76 -0.22
C PHE A 137 28.51 -17.12 0.45
N ILE A 138 27.51 -17.61 1.19
CA ILE A 138 27.60 -18.94 1.83
C ILE A 138 27.70 -20.03 0.77
N LEU A 139 26.86 -19.97 -0.26
CA LEU A 139 26.84 -20.97 -1.33
C LEU A 139 28.11 -20.90 -2.19
N LYS A 140 28.55 -19.71 -2.58
CA LYS A 140 29.76 -19.51 -3.37
C LYS A 140 31.00 -20.03 -2.63
N LYS A 141 31.11 -19.80 -1.32
CA LYS A 141 32.21 -20.33 -0.49
C LYS A 141 32.24 -21.86 -0.46
N ASN A 142 31.08 -22.51 -0.61
CA ASN A 142 31.00 -23.97 -0.65
C ASN A 142 31.05 -24.55 -2.08
N GLY A 143 31.50 -23.75 -3.06
CA GLY A 143 31.63 -24.20 -4.46
C GLY A 143 30.29 -24.44 -5.16
N MET A 144 29.20 -23.88 -4.65
CA MET A 144 27.88 -24.01 -5.23
C MET A 144 27.55 -22.78 -6.05
N ASP A 145 27.19 -22.98 -7.30
CA ASP A 145 26.73 -21.88 -8.15
C ASP A 145 25.31 -21.49 -7.79
N PHE A 146 25.15 -20.30 -7.19
CA PHE A 146 23.86 -19.67 -6.90
C PHE A 146 23.38 -18.83 -8.12
N TRP A 147 23.76 -19.25 -9.30
CA TRP A 147 23.50 -18.45 -10.48
C TRP A 147 22.09 -18.68 -11.01
N VAL A 148 21.28 -17.64 -10.95
CA VAL A 148 20.39 -17.27 -12.06
C VAL A 148 19.05 -17.99 -12.15
N PHE A 149 18.56 -18.60 -11.07
CA PHE A 149 17.20 -19.19 -11.13
C PHE A 149 16.08 -18.15 -11.36
N LEU A 150 16.36 -16.85 -11.17
CA LEU A 150 15.39 -15.80 -11.45
C LEU A 150 15.18 -15.50 -12.96
N PHE A 151 16.11 -15.92 -13.83
CA PHE A 151 16.12 -15.45 -15.22
C PHE A 151 16.47 -16.49 -16.28
N VAL A 152 16.90 -17.69 -15.92
CA VAL A 152 17.26 -18.77 -16.85
C VAL A 152 16.37 -19.98 -16.61
N PHE A 153 15.10 -19.79 -16.78
CA PHE A 153 14.22 -20.94 -16.93
C PHE A 153 14.13 -21.28 -18.43
N PRO A 154 14.38 -22.53 -18.82
CA PRO A 154 13.99 -23.02 -20.13
C PRO A 154 12.44 -23.08 -20.16
N PHE A 155 11.81 -21.95 -20.49
CA PHE A 155 10.36 -21.91 -20.62
C PHE A 155 9.98 -22.41 -22.00
N ASP A 156 8.94 -23.24 -22.05
CA ASP A 156 8.09 -23.27 -23.22
C ASP A 156 7.46 -21.87 -23.38
N ASP A 157 7.26 -21.45 -24.62
CA ASP A 157 6.76 -20.12 -24.94
C ASP A 157 5.39 -19.84 -24.29
N ILE A 158 4.56 -20.85 -24.12
CA ILE A 158 3.22 -20.73 -23.52
C ILE A 158 3.30 -20.34 -22.05
N SER A 159 4.12 -21.02 -21.25
CA SER A 159 4.30 -20.70 -19.81
C SER A 159 4.84 -19.29 -19.62
N ARG A 160 5.75 -18.84 -20.48
CA ARG A 160 6.29 -17.47 -20.48
C ARG A 160 5.19 -16.43 -20.72
N TYR A 161 4.36 -16.62 -21.75
CA TYR A 161 3.26 -15.70 -22.04
C TYR A 161 2.21 -15.67 -20.94
N LEU A 162 1.84 -16.81 -20.39
CA LEU A 162 0.88 -16.90 -19.28
C LEU A 162 1.38 -16.15 -18.04
N CYS A 163 2.67 -16.28 -17.71
CA CYS A 163 3.26 -15.52 -16.61
C CYS A 163 3.22 -14.00 -16.85
N ILE A 164 3.66 -13.55 -18.02
CA ILE A 164 3.65 -12.12 -18.38
C ILE A 164 2.23 -11.57 -18.29
N ILE A 165 1.24 -12.28 -18.81
CA ILE A 165 -0.17 -11.87 -18.76
C ILE A 165 -0.64 -11.79 -17.30
N GLY A 166 -0.35 -12.79 -16.46
CA GLY A 166 -0.77 -12.82 -15.07
C GLY A 166 -0.14 -11.69 -14.23
N VAL A 167 1.16 -11.45 -14.41
CA VAL A 167 1.85 -10.32 -13.77
C VAL A 167 1.28 -8.99 -14.26
N PHE A 168 1.10 -8.81 -15.57
CA PHE A 168 0.51 -7.60 -16.14
C PHE A 168 -0.88 -7.31 -15.57
N LEU A 169 -1.76 -8.32 -15.53
CA LEU A 169 -3.10 -8.17 -14.94
C LEU A 169 -3.04 -7.81 -13.47
N SER A 170 -2.11 -8.40 -12.70
CA SER A 170 -1.90 -8.05 -11.30
C SER A 170 -1.51 -6.58 -11.13
N LEU A 171 -0.55 -6.09 -11.92
CA LEU A 171 -0.10 -4.70 -11.91
C LEU A 171 -1.23 -3.75 -12.33
N PHE A 172 -1.98 -4.11 -13.39
CA PHE A 172 -3.09 -3.31 -13.89
C PHE A 172 -4.23 -3.19 -12.89
N ILE A 173 -4.57 -4.28 -12.20
CA ILE A 173 -5.56 -4.27 -11.11
C ILE A 173 -5.09 -3.39 -9.95
N THR A 174 -3.78 -3.35 -9.68
CA THR A 174 -3.20 -2.55 -8.61
C THR A 174 -3.28 -1.07 -8.92
N ASN A 175 -2.69 -0.65 -10.04
CA ASN A 175 -2.67 0.75 -10.46
C ASN A 175 -2.56 0.85 -12.00
N PRO A 176 -3.68 1.04 -12.73
CA PRO A 176 -3.68 1.09 -14.20
C PRO A 176 -2.74 2.16 -14.78
N ARG A 177 -2.68 3.36 -14.17
CA ARG A 177 -1.82 4.45 -14.65
C ARG A 177 -0.34 4.12 -14.51
N ALA A 178 0.05 3.56 -13.37
CA ALA A 178 1.42 3.08 -13.15
C ALA A 178 1.79 1.98 -14.13
N THR A 179 0.88 1.05 -14.43
CA THR A 179 1.11 -0.05 -15.37
C THR A 179 1.33 0.45 -16.79
N VAL A 180 0.54 1.41 -17.28
CA VAL A 180 0.72 2.02 -18.60
C VAL A 180 2.10 2.67 -18.72
N LEU A 181 2.51 3.45 -17.72
CA LEU A 181 3.85 4.05 -17.68
C LEU A 181 4.95 2.98 -17.66
N THR A 182 4.75 1.90 -16.91
CA THR A 182 5.70 0.78 -16.82
C THR A 182 5.92 0.13 -18.19
N VAL A 183 4.85 -0.15 -18.91
CA VAL A 183 4.94 -0.73 -20.28
C VAL A 183 5.65 0.24 -21.22
N PHE A 184 5.31 1.53 -21.17
CA PHE A 184 5.96 2.54 -21.99
C PHE A 184 7.48 2.60 -21.74
N PHE A 185 7.91 2.70 -20.50
CA PHE A 185 9.34 2.76 -20.16
C PHE A 185 10.06 1.44 -20.41
N ALA A 186 9.39 0.29 -20.25
CA ALA A 186 9.94 -1.02 -20.61
C ALA A 186 10.27 -1.11 -22.12
N LEU A 187 9.32 -0.75 -22.98
CA LEU A 187 9.52 -0.72 -24.42
C LEU A 187 10.62 0.26 -24.81
N LEU A 188 10.59 1.45 -24.21
CA LEU A 188 11.62 2.46 -24.43
C LEU A 188 13.02 1.95 -24.03
N SER A 189 13.13 1.23 -22.91
CA SER A 189 14.41 0.67 -22.45
C SER A 189 14.96 -0.37 -23.39
N ILE A 190 14.10 -1.26 -23.93
CA ILE A 190 14.50 -2.25 -24.93
C ILE A 190 15.01 -1.56 -26.19
N TYR A 191 14.33 -0.51 -26.63
CA TYR A 191 14.75 0.27 -27.81
C TYR A 191 16.12 0.94 -27.57
N PHE A 192 16.32 1.59 -26.43
CA PHE A 192 17.59 2.21 -26.07
C PHE A 192 18.73 1.21 -25.90
N SER A 193 18.48 0.01 -25.35
CA SER A 193 19.51 -1.04 -25.20
C SER A 193 20.06 -1.46 -26.54
N LYS A 194 19.21 -1.55 -27.55
CA LYS A 194 19.60 -1.92 -28.90
C LYS A 194 20.44 -0.85 -29.60
N ILE A 195 20.09 0.42 -29.42
CA ILE A 195 20.76 1.55 -30.10
C ILE A 195 22.09 1.92 -29.42
N PHE A 196 22.09 2.08 -28.11
CA PHE A 196 23.22 2.70 -27.40
C PHE A 196 24.19 1.67 -26.81
N MET A 197 23.74 0.45 -26.51
CA MET A 197 24.57 -0.54 -25.85
C MET A 197 24.96 -1.70 -26.78
N ASN A 198 24.47 -1.70 -28.03
CA ASN A 198 24.67 -2.81 -28.97
C ASN A 198 24.36 -4.19 -28.34
N LEU A 199 23.55 -4.19 -27.28
CA LEU A 199 23.13 -5.42 -26.62
C LEU A 199 22.15 -6.13 -27.54
N SER A 200 22.54 -7.31 -28.01
CA SER A 200 21.58 -8.24 -28.60
C SER A 200 20.43 -8.48 -27.61
N LEU A 201 19.28 -8.94 -28.08
CA LEU A 201 18.12 -9.31 -27.22
C LEU A 201 18.48 -10.52 -26.31
N ASN A 202 19.59 -10.43 -25.61
CA ASN A 202 20.16 -11.42 -24.74
C ASN A 202 19.71 -11.16 -23.29
N GLU A 203 20.12 -12.03 -22.38
CA GLU A 203 19.79 -12.02 -20.95
C GLU A 203 20.05 -10.67 -20.26
N SER A 204 21.10 -9.96 -20.64
CA SER A 204 21.46 -8.64 -20.07
C SER A 204 20.44 -7.54 -20.43
N SER A 205 19.87 -7.54 -21.62
CA SER A 205 18.83 -6.57 -22.02
C SER A 205 17.51 -6.85 -21.31
N GLY A 206 17.19 -8.11 -21.07
CA GLY A 206 16.02 -8.51 -20.29
C GLY A 206 16.10 -8.06 -18.84
N LEU A 207 17.26 -8.22 -18.20
CA LEU A 207 17.51 -7.76 -16.83
C LEU A 207 17.41 -6.24 -16.70
N TRP A 208 17.92 -5.51 -17.67
CA TRP A 208 17.81 -4.05 -17.68
C TRP A 208 16.35 -3.60 -17.85
N ALA A 209 15.62 -4.20 -18.81
CA ALA A 209 14.20 -3.91 -18.99
C ALA A 209 13.37 -4.25 -17.75
N PHE A 210 13.69 -5.32 -17.04
CA PHE A 210 13.08 -5.66 -15.75
C PHE A 210 13.38 -4.59 -14.67
N THR A 211 14.62 -4.15 -14.56
CA THR A 211 15.02 -3.10 -13.60
C THR A 211 14.29 -1.78 -13.89
N VAL A 212 14.20 -1.38 -15.15
CA VAL A 212 13.46 -0.18 -15.58
C VAL A 212 11.97 -0.33 -15.27
N SER A 213 11.38 -1.48 -15.59
CA SER A 213 9.95 -1.74 -15.35
C SER A 213 9.61 -1.70 -13.87
N THR A 214 10.36 -2.37 -13.03
CA THR A 214 10.15 -2.40 -11.58
C THR A 214 10.35 -1.03 -10.97
N THR A 215 11.39 -0.29 -11.38
CA THR A 215 11.63 1.09 -10.93
C THR A 215 10.47 2.00 -11.30
N THR A 216 9.98 1.92 -12.56
CA THR A 216 8.87 2.75 -13.04
C THR A 216 7.60 2.46 -12.28
N PHE A 217 7.25 1.18 -12.11
CA PHE A 217 6.01 0.82 -11.42
C PHE A 217 6.02 1.28 -9.97
N ILE A 218 7.09 0.97 -9.23
CA ILE A 218 7.17 1.27 -7.81
C ILE A 218 7.28 2.78 -7.57
N SER A 219 8.11 3.49 -8.34
CA SER A 219 8.20 4.96 -8.23
C SER A 219 6.88 5.64 -8.61
N SER A 220 6.12 5.07 -9.55
CA SER A 220 4.79 5.58 -9.91
C SER A 220 3.80 5.48 -8.76
N ILE A 221 3.84 4.42 -7.96
CA ILE A 221 2.99 4.29 -6.77
C ILE A 221 3.26 5.44 -5.78
N PHE A 222 4.53 5.84 -5.62
CA PHE A 222 4.91 6.87 -4.67
C PHE A 222 4.76 8.30 -5.21
N PHE A 223 5.04 8.53 -6.49
CA PHE A 223 5.22 9.89 -7.00
C PHE A 223 4.14 10.37 -7.97
N LEU A 224 3.32 9.50 -8.59
CA LEU A 224 2.25 9.92 -9.51
C LEU A 224 1.24 10.89 -8.88
N GLN A 225 1.06 10.86 -7.57
CA GLN A 225 0.18 11.78 -6.85
C GLN A 225 0.58 13.26 -7.00
N PHE A 226 1.84 13.55 -7.38
CA PHE A 226 2.34 14.91 -7.60
C PHE A 226 2.12 15.40 -9.04
N GLY A 227 1.31 14.74 -9.86
CA GLY A 227 0.97 15.13 -11.23
C GLY A 227 2.19 15.15 -12.16
N ILE A 228 2.33 16.20 -12.99
CA ILE A 228 3.43 16.34 -13.96
C ILE A 228 4.79 16.30 -13.26
N PHE A 229 4.91 16.97 -12.11
CA PHE A 229 6.16 16.97 -11.34
C PHE A 229 6.51 15.56 -10.85
N GLY A 230 5.52 14.78 -10.41
CA GLY A 230 5.71 13.36 -10.05
C GLY A 230 6.19 12.52 -11.23
N THR A 231 5.70 12.78 -12.43
CA THR A 231 6.15 12.08 -13.64
C THR A 231 7.63 12.39 -13.95
N LEU A 232 8.08 13.63 -13.76
CA LEU A 232 9.50 13.99 -13.88
C LEU A 232 10.37 13.26 -12.85
N ILE A 233 9.90 13.15 -11.60
CA ILE A 233 10.62 12.40 -10.56
C ILE A 233 10.74 10.94 -10.94
N ILE A 234 9.67 10.31 -11.46
CA ILE A 234 9.69 8.93 -11.93
C ILE A 234 10.76 8.76 -13.02
N PHE A 235 10.78 9.66 -14.00
CA PHE A 235 11.76 9.63 -15.08
C PHE A 235 13.21 9.73 -14.56
N LEU A 236 13.48 10.66 -13.64
CA LEU A 236 14.79 10.79 -13.01
C LEU A 236 15.17 9.54 -12.19
N THR A 237 14.20 8.92 -11.50
CA THR A 237 14.42 7.69 -10.74
C THR A 237 14.80 6.52 -11.66
N VAL A 238 14.17 6.45 -12.83
CA VAL A 238 14.47 5.42 -13.86
C VAL A 238 15.87 5.63 -14.43
N ILE A 239 16.25 6.88 -14.74
CA ILE A 239 17.61 7.19 -15.20
C ILE A 239 18.63 6.77 -14.14
N LEU A 240 18.43 7.15 -12.89
CA LEU A 240 19.32 6.80 -11.79
C LEU A 240 19.46 5.28 -11.63
N SER A 241 18.35 4.55 -11.68
CA SER A 241 18.35 3.09 -11.60
C SER A 241 19.13 2.44 -12.75
N SER A 242 18.94 2.94 -13.98
CA SER A 242 19.63 2.48 -15.17
C SER A 242 21.14 2.77 -15.09
N THR A 243 21.52 3.93 -14.56
CA THR A 243 22.91 4.30 -14.34
C THR A 243 23.57 3.41 -13.29
N ILE A 244 22.90 3.16 -12.15
CA ILE A 244 23.41 2.23 -11.13
C ILE A 244 23.59 0.83 -11.72
N TRP A 245 22.63 0.35 -12.51
CA TRP A 245 22.71 -0.96 -13.16
C TRP A 245 23.87 -1.05 -14.16
N PHE A 246 24.07 -0.01 -14.97
CA PHE A 246 25.19 0.09 -15.91
C PHE A 246 26.56 0.03 -15.20
N PHE A 247 26.75 0.83 -14.15
CA PHE A 247 27.98 0.78 -13.36
C PHE A 247 28.15 -0.57 -12.65
N TRP A 248 27.07 -1.20 -12.20
CA TRP A 248 27.12 -2.52 -11.57
C TRP A 248 27.73 -3.58 -12.49
N ILE A 249 27.38 -3.53 -13.78
CA ILE A 249 27.91 -4.46 -14.77
C ILE A 249 29.33 -4.06 -15.20
N THR A 250 29.57 -2.79 -15.53
CA THR A 250 30.86 -2.33 -16.07
C THR A 250 32.01 -2.45 -15.07
N LEU A 251 31.71 -2.32 -13.77
CA LEU A 251 32.69 -2.49 -12.70
C LEU A 251 32.82 -3.95 -12.20
N ASN A 252 32.20 -4.89 -12.88
CA ASN A 252 32.18 -6.32 -12.52
C ASN A 252 31.69 -6.59 -11.08
N PHE A 253 30.91 -5.66 -10.50
CA PHE A 253 30.25 -5.91 -9.20
C PHE A 253 29.33 -7.13 -9.25
N TRP A 254 28.93 -7.53 -10.44
CA TRP A 254 28.12 -8.71 -10.66
C TRP A 254 28.78 -10.00 -10.17
N GLU A 255 30.09 -10.14 -10.31
CA GLU A 255 30.83 -11.29 -9.79
C GLU A 255 30.91 -11.31 -8.27
N LEU A 256 30.86 -10.14 -7.65
CA LEU A 256 30.91 -10.00 -6.20
C LEU A 256 29.51 -10.07 -5.58
N LEU A 257 28.55 -9.35 -6.16
CA LEU A 257 27.18 -9.20 -5.65
C LEU A 257 26.21 -9.22 -6.82
N PRO A 258 25.30 -10.22 -6.92
CA PRO A 258 24.27 -10.22 -7.95
C PRO A 258 23.41 -8.96 -7.82
N ALA A 259 23.17 -8.27 -8.94
CA ALA A 259 22.40 -7.03 -8.94
C ALA A 259 20.98 -7.23 -8.40
N LEU A 260 20.35 -8.38 -8.73
CA LEU A 260 18.98 -8.70 -8.34
C LEU A 260 18.06 -7.47 -8.52
N ILE A 261 17.46 -7.05 -7.43
CA ILE A 261 16.57 -5.88 -7.35
C ILE A 261 17.24 -4.66 -6.69
N ALA A 262 18.58 -4.72 -6.48
CA ALA A 262 19.33 -3.65 -5.79
C ALA A 262 19.31 -2.30 -6.52
N PRO A 263 19.51 -2.20 -7.85
CA PRO A 263 19.54 -0.91 -8.54
C PRO A 263 18.25 -0.11 -8.38
N PHE A 264 17.07 -0.73 -8.50
CA PHE A 264 15.81 -0.02 -8.32
C PHE A 264 15.59 0.36 -6.84
N THR A 265 15.92 -0.53 -5.91
CA THR A 265 15.76 -0.25 -4.48
C THR A 265 16.62 0.94 -4.06
N LEU A 266 17.88 0.97 -4.47
CA LEU A 266 18.80 2.07 -4.18
C LEU A 266 18.34 3.39 -4.79
N SER A 267 17.90 3.39 -6.06
CA SER A 267 17.44 4.59 -6.72
C SER A 267 16.20 5.19 -6.05
N ILE A 268 15.22 4.36 -5.69
CA ILE A 268 14.01 4.84 -5.00
C ILE A 268 14.34 5.34 -3.60
N LEU A 269 15.25 4.70 -2.86
CA LEU A 269 15.68 5.17 -1.56
C LEU A 269 16.36 6.54 -1.64
N VAL A 270 17.31 6.71 -2.57
CA VAL A 270 17.99 8.00 -2.77
C VAL A 270 16.99 9.10 -3.11
N VAL A 271 16.11 8.87 -4.07
CA VAL A 271 15.09 9.84 -4.46
C VAL A 271 14.13 10.13 -3.30
N SER A 272 13.74 9.12 -2.53
CA SER A 272 12.89 9.31 -1.35
C SER A 272 13.56 10.16 -0.27
N VAL A 273 14.86 10.02 -0.04
CA VAL A 273 15.62 10.87 0.88
C VAL A 273 15.62 12.33 0.41
N ILE A 274 15.87 12.55 -0.89
CA ILE A 274 15.87 13.88 -1.49
C ILE A 274 14.48 14.52 -1.38
N MET A 275 13.44 13.79 -1.74
CA MET A 275 12.06 14.25 -1.70
C MET A 275 11.61 14.58 -0.28
N ASN A 276 12.00 13.76 0.70
CA ASN A 276 11.71 14.03 2.12
C ASN A 276 12.37 15.32 2.63
N LYS A 277 13.56 15.67 2.11
CA LYS A 277 14.23 16.93 2.46
C LYS A 277 13.57 18.16 1.83
N ILE A 278 13.09 18.05 0.59
CA ILE A 278 12.52 19.17 -0.18
C ILE A 278 11.07 19.44 0.20
N PHE A 279 10.25 18.40 0.27
CA PHE A 279 8.79 18.50 0.45
C PHE A 279 8.31 18.11 1.85
N GLY A 280 9.23 17.76 2.73
CA GLY A 280 8.88 17.14 4.00
C GLY A 280 8.55 15.66 3.84
N PRO A 281 8.21 14.98 4.97
CA PRO A 281 8.01 13.54 4.97
C PRO A 281 6.86 13.15 4.04
N ILE A 282 7.20 12.42 2.98
CA ILE A 282 6.22 11.81 2.08
C ILE A 282 5.55 10.68 2.85
N ILE A 283 4.26 10.84 3.13
CA ILE A 283 3.47 9.80 3.80
C ILE A 283 3.18 8.74 2.74
N TYR A 284 3.93 7.66 2.75
CA TYR A 284 3.61 6.48 1.97
C TYR A 284 2.39 5.78 2.60
N GLN A 285 1.50 5.22 1.79
CA GLN A 285 0.31 4.50 2.31
C GLN A 285 0.67 3.35 3.27
N SER A 286 1.87 2.78 3.15
CA SER A 286 2.43 1.80 4.08
C SER A 286 2.83 2.38 5.45
N ASN A 287 2.81 3.71 5.65
CA ASN A 287 3.35 4.38 6.83
C ASN A 287 2.31 4.80 7.87
N ILE A 288 1.26 4.03 8.06
CA ILE A 288 0.33 4.21 9.21
C ILE A 288 1.11 4.31 10.53
N TRP A 289 2.22 3.59 10.68
CA TRP A 289 3.11 3.66 11.84
C TRP A 289 3.78 5.01 12.03
N ASN A 290 4.17 5.71 10.98
CA ASN A 290 4.72 7.06 11.08
C ASN A 290 3.68 8.05 11.62
N VAL A 291 2.43 7.90 11.17
CA VAL A 291 1.32 8.70 11.70
C VAL A 291 1.10 8.37 13.17
N VAL A 292 1.09 7.10 13.53
CA VAL A 292 0.94 6.66 14.94
C VAL A 292 2.11 7.15 15.80
N GLU A 293 3.36 7.07 15.33
CA GLU A 293 4.52 7.57 16.07
C GLU A 293 4.52 9.11 16.18
N LYS A 294 4.09 9.82 15.14
CA LYS A 294 3.90 11.27 15.21
C LYS A 294 2.82 11.63 16.22
N ILE A 295 1.68 10.94 16.19
CA ILE A 295 0.61 11.15 17.18
C ILE A 295 1.11 10.87 18.60
N LYS A 296 1.90 9.80 18.82
CA LYS A 296 2.51 9.51 20.14
C LYS A 296 3.49 10.57 20.62
N LYS A 297 4.22 11.24 19.71
CA LYS A 297 5.16 12.32 20.03
C LYS A 297 4.47 13.65 20.32
N ILE A 298 3.28 13.88 19.75
CA ILE A 298 2.45 15.05 20.01
C ILE A 298 1.80 14.83 21.39
N LYS A 299 2.38 15.41 22.43
CA LYS A 299 1.96 15.14 23.82
C LYS A 299 0.61 15.75 24.20
N LYS A 300 0.11 16.80 23.52
CA LYS A 300 -1.17 17.49 23.83
C LYS A 300 -1.67 18.32 22.63
N ASN A 301 -2.96 18.68 22.67
CA ASN A 301 -3.61 19.64 21.77
C ASN A 301 -3.79 19.20 20.31
N ILE A 302 -4.10 17.93 20.09
CA ILE A 302 -4.51 17.47 18.76
C ILE A 302 -5.97 17.87 18.52
N CYS A 303 -6.21 18.59 17.43
CA CYS A 303 -7.54 18.80 16.89
C CYS A 303 -7.75 17.85 15.71
N VAL A 304 -8.91 17.18 15.69
CA VAL A 304 -9.25 16.21 14.63
C VAL A 304 -10.35 16.79 13.75
N LEU A 305 -10.09 16.88 12.45
CA LEU A 305 -11.11 17.24 11.47
C LEU A 305 -11.69 15.97 10.84
N THR A 306 -13.03 15.83 10.88
CA THR A 306 -13.74 14.67 10.33
C THR A 306 -14.77 15.08 9.28
N GLY A 307 -15.03 14.17 8.34
CA GLY A 307 -16.02 14.32 7.28
C GLY A 307 -16.80 13.01 7.03
N ALA A 308 -17.59 12.95 5.98
CA ALA A 308 -18.52 11.88 5.68
C ALA A 308 -17.92 10.46 5.71
N GLY A 309 -16.64 10.31 5.31
CA GLY A 309 -15.93 9.04 5.33
C GLY A 309 -15.80 8.40 6.72
N THR A 310 -15.93 9.17 7.82
CA THR A 310 -15.96 8.62 9.19
C THR A 310 -17.27 7.93 9.51
N SER A 311 -18.35 8.27 8.82
CA SER A 311 -19.72 7.78 9.08
C SER A 311 -20.19 6.71 8.08
N THR A 312 -19.46 6.51 6.96
CA THR A 312 -19.81 5.47 5.97
C THR A 312 -19.78 4.04 6.57
N PRO A 313 -18.86 3.67 7.46
CA PRO A 313 -18.92 2.36 8.13
C PRO A 313 -20.11 2.22 9.10
N SER A 314 -20.80 3.31 9.43
CA SER A 314 -22.02 3.32 10.24
C SER A 314 -23.27 3.19 9.38
N GLY A 315 -23.15 3.03 8.06
CA GLY A 315 -24.27 2.93 7.13
C GLY A 315 -24.82 4.27 6.65
N ILE A 316 -24.14 5.38 6.93
CA ILE A 316 -24.49 6.70 6.41
C ILE A 316 -23.72 6.93 5.12
N PRO A 317 -24.38 7.00 3.94
CA PRO A 317 -23.71 7.24 2.68
C PRO A 317 -23.02 8.60 2.65
N ASP A 318 -21.90 8.70 1.95
CA ASP A 318 -21.24 9.99 1.72
C ASP A 318 -22.02 10.87 0.74
N TYR A 319 -21.60 12.15 0.65
CA TYR A 319 -22.28 13.13 -0.18
C TYR A 319 -22.17 12.84 -1.69
N VAL A 320 -21.14 12.13 -2.11
CA VAL A 320 -20.82 11.85 -3.53
C VAL A 320 -21.52 10.58 -3.99
N SER A 321 -21.47 9.52 -3.17
CA SER A 321 -22.06 8.21 -3.50
C SER A 321 -23.50 8.07 -3.04
N GLY A 322 -23.97 8.96 -2.15
CA GLY A 322 -25.33 8.91 -1.60
C GLY A 322 -26.41 9.40 -2.57
N GLU A 323 -27.54 8.70 -2.61
CA GLU A 323 -28.74 9.10 -3.36
C GLU A 323 -29.54 10.21 -2.65
N TRP A 324 -28.85 11.06 -1.87
CA TRP A 324 -29.47 12.13 -1.07
C TRP A 324 -30.14 13.19 -1.92
N ILE A 325 -29.43 13.58 -2.98
CA ILE A 325 -29.86 14.57 -3.93
C ILE A 325 -30.44 13.81 -5.10
N ASN A 326 -31.72 13.96 -5.29
CA ASN A 326 -32.35 13.46 -6.49
C ASN A 326 -31.63 14.11 -7.68
N LYS A 327 -30.82 13.32 -8.42
CA LYS A 327 -29.98 13.78 -9.55
C LYS A 327 -30.76 14.52 -10.64
N SER A 328 -32.07 14.46 -10.59
CA SER A 328 -33.00 15.19 -11.47
C SER A 328 -33.34 16.61 -11.03
N LYS A 329 -32.92 17.04 -9.81
CA LYS A 329 -33.18 18.40 -9.31
C LYS A 329 -31.88 19.19 -9.31
N ASN A 330 -31.92 20.46 -9.73
CA ASN A 330 -30.76 21.35 -9.69
C ASN A 330 -30.25 21.53 -8.26
N ILE A 331 -28.95 21.45 -8.06
CA ILE A 331 -28.27 21.65 -6.76
C ILE A 331 -28.67 23.01 -6.15
N SER A 332 -28.91 24.02 -7.00
CA SER A 332 -29.38 25.35 -6.59
C SER A 332 -30.71 25.33 -5.84
N ASP A 333 -31.55 24.30 -5.98
CA ASP A 333 -32.81 24.21 -5.25
C ASP A 333 -32.62 23.95 -3.74
N TYR A 334 -31.42 23.54 -3.35
CA TYR A 334 -31.07 23.23 -1.95
C TYR A 334 -30.19 24.30 -1.29
N ASP A 335 -29.86 25.39 -1.99
CA ASP A 335 -29.07 26.48 -1.40
C ASP A 335 -29.90 27.30 -0.40
N PHE A 336 -29.21 27.95 0.53
CA PHE A 336 -29.82 28.71 1.60
C PHE A 336 -30.61 29.92 1.08
N GLU A 337 -30.19 30.54 0.01
CA GLU A 337 -30.86 31.69 -0.58
C GLU A 337 -32.22 31.31 -1.18
N ASN A 338 -32.29 30.19 -1.91
CA ASN A 338 -33.53 29.65 -2.44
C ASN A 338 -34.48 29.14 -1.33
N PHE A 339 -33.89 28.55 -0.26
CA PHE A 339 -34.64 28.17 0.94
C PHE A 339 -35.37 29.38 1.55
N LEU A 340 -34.72 30.54 1.64
CA LEU A 340 -35.35 31.74 2.17
C LEU A 340 -36.45 32.28 1.26
N LYS A 341 -36.24 32.27 -0.06
CA LYS A 341 -37.15 32.92 -1.04
C LYS A 341 -38.31 32.05 -1.53
N LYS A 342 -38.08 30.73 -1.69
CA LYS A 342 -39.01 29.84 -2.39
C LYS A 342 -39.60 28.76 -1.49
N LYS A 343 -40.95 28.69 -1.42
CA LYS A 343 -41.68 27.66 -0.65
C LYS A 343 -41.37 26.24 -1.16
N ILE A 344 -41.17 26.06 -2.48
CA ILE A 344 -40.84 24.77 -3.09
C ILE A 344 -39.49 24.28 -2.64
N SER A 345 -38.46 25.16 -2.61
CA SER A 345 -37.11 24.84 -2.15
C SER A 345 -37.09 24.48 -0.66
N ARG A 346 -37.87 25.19 0.18
CA ARG A 346 -38.06 24.82 1.59
C ARG A 346 -38.61 23.41 1.75
N LYS A 347 -39.66 23.06 0.98
CA LYS A 347 -40.23 21.71 1.03
C LYS A 347 -39.22 20.65 0.62
N ALA A 348 -38.52 20.85 -0.48
CA ALA A 348 -37.50 19.92 -0.96
C ALA A 348 -36.34 19.73 0.04
N TYR A 349 -35.88 20.82 0.66
CA TYR A 349 -34.85 20.79 1.72
C TYR A 349 -35.34 19.96 2.92
N TRP A 350 -36.54 20.18 3.43
CA TRP A 350 -37.03 19.41 4.57
C TRP A 350 -37.29 17.93 4.25
N GLU A 351 -37.69 17.60 3.02
CA GLU A 351 -37.80 16.20 2.58
C GLU A 351 -36.43 15.48 2.63
N VAL A 352 -35.36 16.16 2.17
CA VAL A 352 -34.01 15.62 2.24
C VAL A 352 -33.55 15.50 3.69
N CYS A 353 -33.72 16.54 4.51
CA CYS A 353 -33.36 16.51 5.92
C CYS A 353 -34.09 15.36 6.66
N TYR A 354 -35.36 15.13 6.38
CA TYR A 354 -36.12 14.05 7.01
C TYR A 354 -35.62 12.65 6.62
N LYS A 355 -35.30 12.45 5.35
CA LYS A 355 -34.69 11.18 4.90
C LYS A 355 -33.35 10.94 5.60
N PHE A 356 -32.51 11.96 5.64
CA PHE A 356 -31.21 11.88 6.31
C PHE A 356 -31.36 11.64 7.81
N PHE A 357 -32.28 12.36 8.48
CA PHE A 357 -32.58 12.16 9.88
C PHE A 357 -32.94 10.70 10.19
N LYS A 358 -33.80 10.06 9.39
CA LYS A 358 -34.17 8.65 9.56
C LYS A 358 -32.95 7.72 9.53
N ILE A 359 -32.03 7.94 8.58
CA ILE A 359 -30.85 7.10 8.44
C ILE A 359 -29.89 7.35 9.60
N SER A 360 -29.61 8.62 9.92
CA SER A 360 -28.71 9.00 11.01
C SER A 360 -29.21 8.53 12.39
N ASN A 361 -30.53 8.58 12.61
CA ASN A 361 -31.10 8.15 13.88
C ASN A 361 -31.02 6.63 14.11
N ASN A 362 -30.92 5.84 13.04
CA ASN A 362 -30.72 4.39 13.12
C ASN A 362 -29.24 3.99 13.12
N ALA A 363 -28.36 4.90 12.75
CA ALA A 363 -26.92 4.64 12.70
C ALA A 363 -26.32 4.55 14.11
N LYS A 364 -25.33 3.69 14.26
CA LYS A 364 -24.57 3.53 15.51
C LYS A 364 -23.12 3.98 15.33
N PRO A 365 -22.51 4.57 16.37
CA PRO A 365 -21.10 4.92 16.33
C PRO A 365 -20.24 3.69 15.99
N ASN A 366 -19.37 3.82 14.98
CA ASN A 366 -18.41 2.79 14.59
C ASN A 366 -17.09 2.92 15.36
N THR A 367 -16.11 2.10 15.01
CA THR A 367 -14.80 2.05 15.67
C THR A 367 -14.07 3.39 15.62
N ILE A 368 -14.20 4.17 14.54
CA ILE A 368 -13.53 5.49 14.41
C ILE A 368 -14.06 6.44 15.49
N HIS A 369 -15.38 6.55 15.63
CA HIS A 369 -16.00 7.41 16.64
C HIS A 369 -15.59 7.01 18.06
N LYS A 370 -15.61 5.69 18.37
CA LYS A 370 -15.23 5.16 19.68
C LYS A 370 -13.76 5.39 20.01
N VAL A 371 -12.87 5.28 19.02
CA VAL A 371 -11.43 5.54 19.21
C VAL A 371 -11.20 7.03 19.48
N LEU A 372 -11.84 7.92 18.70
CA LEU A 372 -11.70 9.36 18.91
C LEU A 372 -12.20 9.79 20.29
N SER A 373 -13.34 9.27 20.73
CA SER A 373 -13.86 9.50 22.09
C SER A 373 -12.88 9.05 23.18
N LYS A 374 -12.27 7.85 23.03
CA LYS A 374 -11.23 7.38 23.97
C LYS A 374 -9.96 8.23 23.96
N LEU A 375 -9.56 8.75 22.80
CA LEU A 375 -8.40 9.64 22.69
C LEU A 375 -8.68 11.00 23.34
N GLU A 376 -9.91 11.49 23.26
CA GLU A 376 -10.36 12.69 23.95
C GLU A 376 -10.38 12.48 25.48
N GLU A 377 -10.93 11.36 25.96
CA GLU A 377 -10.90 10.98 27.38
C GLU A 377 -9.47 10.92 27.94
N LYS A 378 -8.53 10.39 27.15
CA LYS A 378 -7.10 10.36 27.48
C LYS A 378 -6.39 11.70 27.33
N LYS A 379 -7.10 12.78 26.98
CA LYS A 379 -6.56 14.14 26.75
C LYS A 379 -5.46 14.19 25.67
N ILE A 380 -5.48 13.25 24.72
CA ILE A 380 -4.63 13.25 23.53
C ILE A 380 -5.27 14.12 22.46
N VAL A 381 -6.57 13.92 22.21
CA VAL A 381 -7.41 14.77 21.36
C VAL A 381 -8.07 15.83 22.23
N ASN A 382 -7.96 17.08 21.84
CA ASN A 382 -8.53 18.21 22.57
C ASN A 382 -9.92 18.58 22.06
N SER A 383 -10.12 18.48 20.74
CA SER A 383 -11.41 18.78 20.10
C SER A 383 -11.56 18.01 18.80
N ILE A 384 -12.83 17.76 18.45
CA ILE A 384 -13.20 17.18 17.16
C ILE A 384 -13.99 18.25 16.41
N ILE A 385 -13.50 18.64 15.24
CA ILE A 385 -14.21 19.50 14.30
C ILE A 385 -14.81 18.58 13.24
N THR A 386 -16.12 18.66 13.06
CA THR A 386 -16.79 17.78 12.10
C THR A 386 -17.65 18.55 11.11
N GLN A 387 -17.62 18.11 9.85
CA GLN A 387 -18.57 18.51 8.81
C GLN A 387 -19.85 17.67 8.87
N ASN A 388 -19.81 16.55 9.60
CA ASN A 388 -20.94 15.63 9.70
C ASN A 388 -22.01 16.21 10.61
N VAL A 389 -23.27 15.99 10.22
CA VAL A 389 -24.45 16.47 10.95
C VAL A 389 -25.18 15.35 11.71
N ASP A 390 -24.60 14.13 11.73
CA ASP A 390 -25.24 12.90 12.22
C ASP A 390 -25.23 12.71 13.74
N GLY A 391 -24.37 13.47 14.47
CA GLY A 391 -24.25 13.39 15.92
C GLY A 391 -23.55 12.13 16.46
N LEU A 392 -22.93 11.30 15.60
CA LEU A 392 -22.30 10.05 16.02
C LEU A 392 -21.08 10.23 16.91
N HIS A 393 -20.35 11.34 16.81
CA HIS A 393 -19.28 11.67 17.72
C HIS A 393 -19.77 11.83 19.17
N GLN A 394 -20.84 12.60 19.35
CA GLN A 394 -21.47 12.80 20.67
C GLN A 394 -22.04 11.49 21.21
N LEU A 395 -22.70 10.71 20.36
CA LEU A 395 -23.26 9.39 20.72
C LEU A 395 -22.16 8.40 21.12
N SER A 396 -20.92 8.58 20.64
CA SER A 396 -19.78 7.74 21.05
C SER A 396 -19.14 8.17 22.37
N GLY A 397 -19.57 9.32 22.94
CA GLY A 397 -19.07 9.87 24.20
C GLY A 397 -18.11 11.05 24.04
N SER A 398 -17.85 11.54 22.83
CA SER A 398 -17.05 12.75 22.62
C SER A 398 -17.77 13.99 23.15
N LYS A 399 -17.05 14.82 23.93
CA LYS A 399 -17.63 15.98 24.62
C LYS A 399 -17.34 17.30 23.93
N ASN A 400 -16.17 17.46 23.35
CA ASN A 400 -15.73 18.70 22.71
C ASN A 400 -15.80 18.57 21.18
N VAL A 401 -17.03 18.60 20.65
CA VAL A 401 -17.31 18.45 19.21
C VAL A 401 -17.81 19.78 18.65
N ILE A 402 -17.11 20.29 17.63
CA ILE A 402 -17.47 21.51 16.91
C ILE A 402 -18.15 21.10 15.58
N GLU A 403 -19.43 21.37 15.45
CA GLU A 403 -20.27 21.03 14.31
C GLU A 403 -20.27 22.16 13.27
N LEU A 404 -19.48 22.04 12.19
CA LEU A 404 -19.35 23.10 11.16
C LEU A 404 -20.64 23.35 10.39
N HIS A 405 -21.42 22.33 10.16
CA HIS A 405 -22.67 22.38 9.38
C HIS A 405 -23.91 22.16 10.25
N GLY A 406 -23.76 22.28 11.57
CA GLY A 406 -24.84 22.04 12.52
C GLY A 406 -25.12 20.55 12.76
N ASN A 407 -26.36 20.25 13.20
CA ASN A 407 -26.76 18.89 13.60
C ASN A 407 -28.16 18.60 13.06
N ILE A 408 -28.35 17.45 12.43
CA ILE A 408 -29.61 17.07 11.81
C ILE A 408 -30.75 16.89 12.82
N SER A 409 -30.43 16.63 14.08
CA SER A 409 -31.44 16.51 15.15
C SER A 409 -31.91 17.85 15.72
N LYS A 410 -31.34 18.97 15.26
CA LYS A 410 -31.67 20.31 15.75
C LYS A 410 -32.11 21.20 14.61
N SER A 411 -33.08 22.03 14.85
CA SER A 411 -33.49 23.10 13.95
C SER A 411 -33.69 24.39 14.75
N SER A 412 -33.50 25.53 14.10
CA SER A 412 -33.69 26.83 14.72
C SER A 412 -34.56 27.73 13.83
N CYS A 413 -35.37 28.54 14.47
CA CYS A 413 -36.16 29.55 13.78
C CYS A 413 -35.26 30.70 13.35
N LEU A 414 -35.20 31.01 12.06
CA LEU A 414 -34.37 32.09 11.52
C LEU A 414 -34.82 33.49 11.97
N LYS A 415 -36.07 33.64 12.47
CA LYS A 415 -36.61 34.93 12.92
C LYS A 415 -36.37 35.21 14.40
N CYS A 416 -36.49 34.20 15.26
CA CYS A 416 -36.40 34.39 16.72
C CYS A 416 -35.33 33.53 17.40
N ASN A 417 -34.51 32.78 16.64
CA ASN A 417 -33.44 31.88 17.10
C ASN A 417 -33.88 30.77 18.08
N LYS A 418 -35.20 30.56 18.24
CA LYS A 418 -35.70 29.46 19.07
C LYS A 418 -35.29 28.12 18.48
N SER A 419 -34.62 27.30 19.26
CA SER A 419 -34.16 25.97 18.86
C SER A 419 -35.22 24.91 19.15
N PHE A 420 -35.31 23.95 18.26
CA PHE A 420 -36.16 22.78 18.33
C PHE A 420 -35.31 21.53 18.13
N THR A 421 -35.59 20.51 18.91
CA THR A 421 -34.98 19.18 18.72
C THR A 421 -36.01 18.27 18.09
N TRP A 422 -35.58 17.46 17.13
CA TRP A 422 -36.42 16.42 16.58
C TRP A 422 -36.48 15.29 17.60
N SER A 423 -37.66 15.01 18.13
CA SER A 423 -37.88 13.84 18.98
C SER A 423 -37.95 12.58 18.15
N LYS A 424 -37.54 11.45 18.76
CA LYS A 424 -37.68 10.13 18.17
C LYS A 424 -39.11 9.77 17.90
#